data_6f018784191ecf7d758ea64a98d4592e
#
_entry.id   6f018784191ecf7d758ea64a98d4592e
#
_cell.length_a   1.000
_cell.length_b   1.000
_cell.length_c   1.000
_cell.angle_alpha   90.00
_cell.angle_beta   90.00
_cell.angle_gamma   90.00
#
_symmetry.space_group_name_H-M   'P 1'
#
loop_
_entity.id
_entity.type
_entity.pdbx_description
1 polymer ?
#
loop_
_entity_poly.entity_id
_entity_poly.type
_entity_poly.pdbx_seq_one_letter_code
_entity_poly.pdbx_strand_id
1 'polypeptide(L)'
;MGFRLDTRIGFERKDTTQRNAHNEIIGGWDLLGQVYASREDISDAEKVSAGQQMSATTARFVMRDTARARSVSAADRLILDGSWDDQGIRQSGEVWEIKAIKRARTRGRLEITAVRIDEAQI
;
A
#
# COMPACT_ATOMS: atom_id res chain seq x y z
N MET A 1 -3.88 -17.06 -18.07
CA MET A 1 -4.56 -16.76 -16.80
C MET A 1 -5.06 -15.34 -16.79
N GLY A 2 -6.28 -15.14 -16.38
CA GLY A 2 -6.88 -13.82 -16.38
C GLY A 2 -6.40 -12.95 -15.22
N PHE A 3 -6.52 -11.66 -15.40
CA PHE A 3 -6.29 -10.66 -14.38
C PHE A 3 -7.49 -10.67 -13.40
N ARG A 4 -7.22 -10.94 -12.14
CA ARG A 4 -8.26 -11.02 -11.12
C ARG A 4 -8.12 -9.88 -10.12
N LEU A 5 -9.20 -9.12 -9.96
CA LEU A 5 -9.29 -8.08 -8.94
C LEU A 5 -10.03 -8.65 -7.74
N ASP A 6 -9.40 -9.56 -7.02
CA ASP A 6 -10.00 -10.31 -5.92
C ASP A 6 -9.42 -9.96 -4.54
N THR A 7 -8.42 -9.10 -4.50
CA THR A 7 -7.79 -8.69 -3.25
C THR A 7 -8.18 -7.25 -2.94
N ARG A 8 -8.77 -7.05 -1.77
CA ARG A 8 -9.20 -5.71 -1.35
C ARG A 8 -8.06 -5.00 -0.64
N ILE A 9 -7.72 -3.81 -1.13
CA ILE A 9 -6.67 -2.99 -0.52
C ILE A 9 -7.19 -1.59 -0.29
N GLY A 10 -6.70 -0.96 0.78
CA GLY A 10 -6.95 0.44 1.07
C GLY A 10 -5.65 1.21 1.08
N PHE A 11 -5.75 2.52 0.95
CA PHE A 11 -4.60 3.41 1.04
C PHE A 11 -4.82 4.42 2.13
N GLU A 12 -3.78 4.68 2.92
CA GLU A 12 -3.81 5.68 3.98
C GLU A 12 -2.69 6.68 3.77
N ARG A 13 -2.99 7.93 4.09
CA ARG A 13 -2.03 9.03 4.00
C ARG A 13 -1.81 9.65 5.36
N LYS A 14 -0.55 9.92 5.70
CA LYS A 14 -0.19 10.57 6.96
C LYS A 14 -0.63 12.03 6.92
N ASP A 15 -1.36 12.46 7.95
CA ASP A 15 -1.69 13.87 8.12
C ASP A 15 -0.47 14.60 8.67
N THR A 16 0.16 15.41 7.82
CA THR A 16 1.35 16.17 8.18
C THR A 16 1.03 17.61 8.58
N THR A 17 -0.26 17.97 8.61
CA THR A 17 -0.68 19.35 8.91
C THR A 17 -0.79 19.62 10.40
N GLN A 18 -0.99 18.59 11.22
CA GLN A 18 -1.11 18.72 12.67
C GLN A 18 0.25 18.58 13.34
N ARG A 19 0.62 19.60 14.11
CA ARG A 19 1.92 19.62 14.79
C ARG A 19 1.73 20.06 16.24
N ASN A 20 2.61 19.55 17.11
CA ASN A 20 2.62 19.95 18.51
C ASN A 20 3.47 21.22 18.72
N ALA A 21 3.64 21.63 19.97
CA ALA A 21 4.41 22.84 20.33
C ALA A 21 5.89 22.74 19.93
N HIS A 22 6.42 21.54 19.73
CA HIS A 22 7.80 21.29 19.29
C HIS A 22 7.91 21.13 17.79
N ASN A 23 6.85 21.47 17.04
CA ASN A 23 6.78 21.33 15.57
C ASN A 23 6.89 19.88 15.08
N GLU A 24 6.56 18.90 15.93
CA GLU A 24 6.55 17.49 15.55
C GLU A 24 5.18 17.14 14.94
N ILE A 25 5.20 16.26 13.92
CA ILE A 25 3.98 15.80 13.28
C ILE A 25 3.25 14.85 14.25
N ILE A 26 2.02 15.19 14.61
CA ILE A 26 1.19 14.41 15.55
C ILE A 26 -0.07 13.85 14.91
N GLY A 27 -0.33 14.16 13.63
CA GLY A 27 -1.49 13.64 12.92
C GLY A 27 -1.40 12.14 12.68
N GLY A 28 -2.56 11.50 12.59
CA GLY A 28 -2.67 10.07 12.29
C GLY A 28 -2.68 9.79 10.81
N TRP A 29 -3.15 8.59 10.47
CA TRP A 29 -3.30 8.15 9.09
C TRP A 29 -4.77 8.26 8.69
N ASP A 30 -5.02 8.86 7.53
CA ASP A 30 -6.36 9.06 6.98
C ASP A 30 -6.57 8.13 5.79
N LEU A 31 -7.75 7.51 5.75
CA LEU A 31 -8.12 6.66 4.62
C LEU A 31 -8.31 7.50 3.36
N LEU A 32 -7.55 7.18 2.31
CA LEU A 32 -7.73 7.79 1.00
C LEU A 32 -8.84 7.11 0.20
N GLY A 33 -8.92 5.79 0.31
CA GLY A 33 -9.91 5.01 -0.41
C GLY A 33 -9.51 3.56 -0.50
N GLN A 34 -10.40 2.76 -1.07
CA GLN A 34 -10.22 1.33 -1.22
C GLN A 34 -10.41 0.93 -2.68
N VAL A 35 -9.65 -0.05 -3.12
CA VAL A 35 -9.75 -0.61 -4.48
C VAL A 35 -9.57 -2.11 -4.41
N TYR A 36 -9.98 -2.80 -5.48
CA TYR A 36 -9.65 -4.21 -5.66
C TYR A 36 -8.42 -4.32 -6.56
N ALA A 37 -7.55 -5.26 -6.22
CA ALA A 37 -6.30 -5.50 -6.94
C ALA A 37 -6.08 -6.99 -7.12
N SER A 38 -5.18 -7.35 -8.02
CA SER A 38 -4.60 -8.69 -8.02
C SER A 38 -3.31 -8.63 -7.21
N ARG A 39 -3.01 -9.71 -6.48
CA ARG A 39 -1.79 -9.83 -5.69
C ARG A 39 -0.89 -10.89 -6.31
N GLU A 40 0.38 -10.54 -6.45
CA GLU A 40 1.41 -11.47 -6.89
C GLU A 40 2.57 -11.39 -5.92
N ASP A 41 2.83 -12.49 -5.20
CA ASP A 41 3.94 -12.53 -4.26
C ASP A 41 5.28 -12.62 -5.02
N ILE A 42 6.25 -11.86 -4.56
CA ILE A 42 7.58 -11.85 -5.15
C ILE A 42 8.42 -12.95 -4.49
N SER A 43 8.97 -13.84 -5.30
CA SER A 43 9.78 -14.95 -4.80
C SER A 43 11.09 -14.46 -4.18
N ASP A 44 11.67 -15.29 -3.31
CA ASP A 44 12.96 -14.98 -2.69
C ASP A 44 14.07 -14.84 -3.73
N ALA A 45 14.06 -15.68 -4.78
CA ALA A 45 15.03 -15.57 -5.85
C ALA A 45 14.91 -14.23 -6.58
N GLU A 46 13.70 -13.78 -6.86
CA GLU A 46 13.46 -12.50 -7.50
C GLU A 46 13.90 -11.33 -6.61
N LYS A 47 13.66 -11.42 -5.29
CA LYS A 47 14.10 -10.40 -4.34
C LYS A 47 15.62 -10.29 -4.30
N VAL A 48 16.32 -11.41 -4.31
CA VAL A 48 17.79 -11.45 -4.33
C VAL A 48 18.31 -10.79 -5.60
N SER A 49 17.72 -11.11 -6.75
CA SER A 49 18.11 -10.51 -8.03
C SER A 49 17.91 -9.00 -8.04
N ALA A 50 16.91 -8.51 -7.30
CA ALA A 50 16.65 -7.09 -7.20
C ALA A 50 17.42 -6.39 -6.07
N GLY A 51 18.27 -7.12 -5.33
CA GLY A 51 19.05 -6.58 -4.23
C GLY A 51 18.25 -6.34 -2.96
N GLN A 52 17.10 -6.99 -2.82
CA GLN A 52 16.23 -6.82 -1.64
C GLN A 52 16.54 -7.84 -0.56
N GLN A 53 16.17 -7.51 0.68
CA GLN A 53 16.30 -8.44 1.79
C GLN A 53 15.29 -9.58 1.66
N MET A 54 15.74 -10.81 1.89
CA MET A 54 14.93 -12.00 1.73
C MET A 54 13.89 -12.20 2.83
N SER A 55 14.12 -11.65 4.03
CA SER A 55 13.23 -11.85 5.17
C SER A 55 11.90 -11.10 5.09
N ALA A 56 11.81 -10.09 4.23
CA ALA A 56 10.62 -9.26 4.10
C ALA A 56 9.64 -9.87 3.10
N THR A 57 8.36 -9.92 3.48
CA THR A 57 7.30 -10.32 2.56
C THR A 57 7.04 -9.18 1.59
N THR A 58 7.21 -9.45 0.31
CA THR A 58 7.06 -8.47 -0.76
C THR A 58 6.03 -8.95 -1.76
N ALA A 59 5.20 -8.07 -2.26
CA ALA A 59 4.19 -8.40 -3.26
C ALA A 59 3.99 -7.25 -4.24
N ARG A 60 3.51 -7.58 -5.44
CA ARG A 60 3.00 -6.63 -6.41
C ARG A 60 1.48 -6.64 -6.35
N PHE A 61 0.91 -5.46 -6.32
CA PHE A 61 -0.53 -5.28 -6.39
C PHE A 61 -0.85 -4.55 -7.68
N VAL A 62 -1.64 -5.19 -8.54
CA VAL A 62 -2.01 -4.61 -9.83
C VAL A 62 -3.49 -4.27 -9.81
N MET A 63 -3.82 -3.05 -10.16
CA MET A 63 -5.17 -2.52 -10.09
C MET A 63 -5.48 -1.70 -11.33
N ARG A 64 -6.73 -1.31 -11.49
CA ARG A 64 -7.13 -0.42 -12.58
C ARG A 64 -6.53 0.96 -12.37
N ASP A 65 -6.06 1.55 -13.46
CA ASP A 65 -5.50 2.91 -13.45
C ASP A 65 -6.66 3.91 -13.41
N THR A 66 -7.04 4.29 -12.20
CA THR A 66 -8.11 5.27 -11.94
C THR A 66 -7.51 6.52 -11.33
N ALA A 67 -8.28 7.60 -11.28
CA ALA A 67 -7.83 8.84 -10.64
C ALA A 67 -7.47 8.59 -9.18
N ARG A 68 -8.23 7.76 -8.47
CA ARG A 68 -7.94 7.41 -7.08
C ARG A 68 -6.62 6.67 -6.96
N ALA A 69 -6.40 5.65 -7.79
CA ALA A 69 -5.15 4.88 -7.76
C ALA A 69 -3.94 5.75 -8.09
N ARG A 70 -4.09 6.68 -9.04
CA ARG A 70 -3.00 7.59 -9.42
C ARG A 70 -2.68 8.64 -8.36
N SER A 71 -3.59 8.88 -7.41
CA SER A 71 -3.34 9.84 -6.34
C SER A 71 -2.43 9.29 -5.25
N VAL A 72 -2.21 7.97 -5.21
CA VAL A 72 -1.37 7.32 -4.21
C VAL A 72 0.11 7.64 -4.48
N SER A 73 0.85 7.92 -3.42
CA SER A 73 2.29 8.18 -3.50
C SER A 73 3.08 7.19 -2.66
N ALA A 74 4.40 7.18 -2.83
CA ALA A 74 5.27 6.30 -2.03
C ALA A 74 5.29 6.68 -0.54
N ALA A 75 4.81 7.86 -0.18
CA ALA A 75 4.70 8.28 1.22
C ALA A 75 3.43 7.74 1.89
N ASP A 76 2.48 7.24 1.10
CA ASP A 76 1.27 6.61 1.60
C ASP A 76 1.57 5.16 2.00
N ARG A 77 0.62 4.52 2.67
CA ARG A 77 0.75 3.09 2.98
C ARG A 77 -0.46 2.32 2.46
N LEU A 78 -0.24 1.05 2.21
CA LEU A 78 -1.25 0.13 1.71
C LEU A 78 -1.73 -0.76 2.86
N ILE A 79 -3.04 -0.94 2.95
CA ILE A 79 -3.66 -1.80 3.96
C ILE A 79 -4.34 -2.96 3.25
N LEU A 80 -3.91 -4.18 3.56
CA LEU A 80 -4.47 -5.40 2.97
C LEU A 80 -5.62 -5.90 3.84
N ASP A 81 -6.76 -6.12 3.21
CA ASP A 81 -7.98 -6.62 3.88
C ASP A 81 -8.34 -5.80 5.11
N GLY A 82 -8.28 -4.49 4.98
CA GLY A 82 -8.55 -3.58 6.07
C GLY A 82 -10.02 -3.26 6.29
N SER A 83 -10.32 -2.79 7.49
CA SER A 83 -11.61 -2.19 7.80
C SER A 83 -11.38 -0.89 8.56
N TRP A 84 -12.32 0.06 8.38
CA TRP A 84 -12.26 1.39 8.98
C TRP A 84 -13.62 1.70 9.60
N ASP A 85 -13.61 2.52 10.65
CA ASP A 85 -14.85 3.00 11.25
C ASP A 85 -15.40 4.21 10.48
N ASP A 86 -16.50 4.78 10.98
CA ASP A 86 -17.17 5.91 10.33
C ASP A 86 -16.29 7.17 10.26
N GLN A 87 -15.27 7.23 11.08
CA GLN A 87 -14.36 8.37 11.13
C GLN A 87 -13.09 8.14 10.30
N GLY A 88 -13.00 7.01 9.62
CA GLY A 88 -11.83 6.67 8.81
C GLY A 88 -10.65 6.13 9.60
N ILE A 89 -10.88 5.67 10.83
CA ILE A 89 -9.84 5.08 11.67
C ILE A 89 -9.80 3.58 11.41
N ARG A 90 -8.60 3.08 11.10
CA ARG A 90 -8.42 1.67 10.76
C ARG A 90 -8.65 0.78 11.98
N GLN A 91 -9.48 -0.23 11.81
CA GLN A 91 -9.80 -1.22 12.83
C GLN A 91 -9.04 -2.52 12.64
N SER A 92 -8.75 -2.89 11.40
CA SER A 92 -8.04 -4.13 11.07
C SER A 92 -7.33 -4.01 9.73
N GLY A 93 -6.52 -5.01 9.42
CA GLY A 93 -5.80 -5.10 8.15
C GLY A 93 -4.30 -5.12 8.34
N GLU A 94 -3.59 -5.63 7.34
CA GLU A 94 -2.14 -5.67 7.34
C GLU A 94 -1.58 -4.39 6.72
N VAL A 95 -0.55 -3.82 7.34
CA VAL A 95 0.11 -2.61 6.86
C VAL A 95 1.28 -2.98 5.97
N TRP A 96 1.35 -2.35 4.80
CA TRP A 96 2.40 -2.55 3.81
C TRP A 96 3.01 -1.19 3.43
N GLU A 97 4.32 -1.15 3.38
CA GLU A 97 5.06 0.02 2.92
C GLU A 97 5.17 -0.02 1.40
N ILE A 98 4.81 1.09 0.75
CA ILE A 98 4.89 1.20 -0.71
C ILE A 98 6.33 1.48 -1.10
N LYS A 99 6.89 0.64 -1.96
CA LYS A 99 8.28 0.79 -2.44
C LYS A 99 8.37 1.35 -3.84
N ALA A 100 7.40 1.04 -4.69
CA ALA A 100 7.39 1.52 -6.07
C ALA A 100 5.98 1.58 -6.61
N ILE A 101 5.72 2.57 -7.44
CA ILE A 101 4.46 2.74 -8.13
C ILE A 101 4.79 2.98 -9.60
N LYS A 102 4.21 2.19 -10.49
CA LYS A 102 4.44 2.35 -11.93
C LYS A 102 3.21 1.90 -12.71
N ARG A 103 3.14 2.35 -13.96
CA ARG A 103 2.14 1.83 -14.87
C ARG A 103 2.52 0.40 -15.24
N ALA A 104 1.56 -0.52 -15.16
CA ALA A 104 1.78 -1.90 -15.56
C ALA A 104 1.95 -1.98 -17.08
N ARG A 105 2.58 -3.06 -17.56
CA ARG A 105 2.73 -3.31 -19.00
C ARG A 105 1.38 -3.33 -19.71
N THR A 106 0.39 -3.93 -19.08
CA THR A 106 -0.96 -3.95 -19.62
C THR A 106 -1.57 -2.56 -19.46
N ARG A 107 -2.01 -2.00 -20.59
CA ARG A 107 -2.61 -0.68 -20.61
C ARG A 107 -3.82 -0.60 -19.67
N GLY A 108 -3.96 0.54 -19.01
CA GLY A 108 -5.08 0.77 -18.09
C GLY A 108 -4.90 0.16 -16.72
N ARG A 109 -3.69 -0.28 -16.37
CA ARG A 109 -3.39 -0.86 -15.06
C ARG A 109 -2.21 -0.16 -14.39
N LEU A 110 -2.28 -0.12 -13.07
CA LEU A 110 -1.23 0.44 -12.20
C LEU A 110 -0.66 -0.68 -11.36
N GLU A 111 0.67 -0.68 -11.16
CA GLU A 111 1.35 -1.69 -10.37
C GLU A 111 2.02 -1.03 -9.17
N ILE A 112 1.75 -1.57 -7.99
CA ILE A 112 2.37 -1.11 -6.74
C ILE A 112 3.14 -2.26 -6.14
N THR A 113 4.44 -2.05 -5.89
CA THR A 113 5.28 -3.00 -5.17
C THR A 113 5.35 -2.55 -3.72
N ALA A 114 5.02 -3.45 -2.80
CA ALA A 114 4.96 -3.13 -1.39
C ALA A 114 5.56 -4.24 -0.53
N VAL A 115 6.01 -3.86 0.66
CA VAL A 115 6.62 -4.76 1.64
C VAL A 115 5.77 -4.73 2.91
N ARG A 116 5.43 -5.91 3.44
CA ARG A 116 4.65 -6.00 4.67
C ARG A 116 5.48 -5.51 5.85
N ILE A 117 4.87 -4.68 6.68
CA ILE A 117 5.49 -4.16 7.88
C ILE A 117 4.94 -4.94 9.07
N ASP A 118 5.84 -5.35 9.98
CA ASP A 118 5.44 -5.88 11.27
C ASP A 118 4.88 -4.73 12.10
N GLU A 119 3.59 -4.80 12.45
CA GLU A 119 2.92 -3.73 13.20
C GLU A 119 3.57 -3.45 14.56
N ALA A 120 4.27 -4.42 15.12
CA ALA A 120 5.00 -4.22 16.37
C ALA A 120 6.14 -3.20 16.22
N GLN A 121 6.55 -2.90 15.00
CA GLN A 121 7.64 -1.95 14.70
C GLN A 121 7.15 -0.58 14.24
N ILE A 122 5.84 -0.38 14.21
CA ILE A 122 5.26 0.86 13.73
C ILE A 122 5.15 1.89 14.87
#